data_0029cc1c7c59fb49f1d75394ea68e75c
#
_entry.id   0029cc1c7c59fb49f1d75394ea68e75c
#
_cell.length_a   1.000
_cell.length_b   1.000
_cell.length_c   1.000
_cell.angle_alpha   90.00
_cell.angle_beta   90.00
_cell.angle_gamma   90.00
#
_symmetry.space_group_name_H-M   'P 1'
#
loop_
_entity.id
_entity.type
_entity.pdbx_description
1 polymer ?
#
loop_
_entity_poly.entity_id
_entity_poly.type
_entity_poly.pdbx_seq_one_letter_code
_entity_poly.pdbx_strand_id
1 'polypeptide(L)'
;MKIDTGIGIDNVGDLKSMAAFAAQAEEIGYDALWSSETQHDPFLPLALAATSTKKMGLGTGIAVAFARSPTVLAHQAWDMQKLSGGRFILGLGTQVKPHIERRFGMIWDQPTARLREYILAIRELWRAWQTDGKINFRGEFFKLTLMTPFFNPGPIDHPHIPIYIAGVNERLCQLAGELCEGFHVHPFHTPKYLAEFILPNIEEGLRKNGRT
;
A
#
# COMPACT_ATOMS: atom_id res chain seq x y z
N MET A 1 -5.22 17.41 14.12
CA MET A 1 -6.00 16.33 13.45
C MET A 1 -5.70 16.42 11.98
N LYS A 2 -5.40 15.32 11.32
CA LYS A 2 -5.25 15.28 9.87
C LYS A 2 -6.61 14.99 9.22
N ILE A 3 -6.86 15.60 8.06
CA ILE A 3 -8.09 15.40 7.29
C ILE A 3 -7.70 14.97 5.88
N ASP A 4 -8.11 13.79 5.52
CA ASP A 4 -7.80 13.20 4.23
C ASP A 4 -9.04 13.21 3.33
N THR A 5 -8.82 13.12 2.00
CA THR A 5 -9.88 12.93 1.03
C THR A 5 -9.65 11.67 0.21
N GLY A 6 -10.69 11.19 -0.46
CA GLY A 6 -10.63 10.03 -1.34
C GLY A 6 -11.11 10.36 -2.74
N ILE A 7 -10.58 9.66 -3.72
CA ILE A 7 -11.12 9.68 -5.07
C ILE A 7 -12.39 8.83 -5.05
N GLY A 8 -13.54 9.46 -5.20
CA GLY A 8 -14.83 8.77 -5.27
C GLY A 8 -14.91 7.84 -6.48
N ILE A 9 -15.73 6.81 -6.39
CA ILE A 9 -15.92 5.80 -7.45
C ILE A 9 -16.34 6.48 -8.76
N ASP A 10 -17.17 7.52 -8.69
CA ASP A 10 -17.66 8.25 -9.86
C ASP A 10 -16.60 9.15 -10.50
N ASN A 11 -15.55 9.53 -9.76
CA ASN A 11 -14.49 10.43 -10.26
C ASN A 11 -13.31 9.68 -10.87
N VAL A 12 -13.12 8.40 -10.57
CA VAL A 12 -12.00 7.60 -11.12
C VAL A 12 -12.14 7.39 -12.63
N GLY A 13 -13.37 7.48 -13.17
CA GLY A 13 -13.64 7.32 -14.60
C GLY A 13 -13.09 8.47 -15.48
N ASP A 14 -12.88 9.68 -14.92
CA ASP A 14 -12.33 10.80 -15.65
C ASP A 14 -10.91 11.15 -15.17
N LEU A 15 -9.93 10.37 -15.64
CA LEU A 15 -8.52 10.63 -15.37
C LEU A 15 -8.05 12.01 -15.81
N LYS A 16 -8.71 12.63 -16.81
CA LYS A 16 -8.31 13.97 -17.33
C LYS A 16 -8.52 15.07 -16.30
N SER A 17 -9.54 14.93 -15.45
CA SER A 17 -9.83 15.92 -14.40
C SER A 17 -8.99 15.73 -13.14
N MET A 18 -8.28 14.61 -13.00
CA MET A 18 -7.64 14.19 -11.76
C MET A 18 -6.56 15.15 -11.28
N ALA A 19 -5.75 15.68 -12.17
CA ALA A 19 -4.71 16.66 -11.82
C ALA A 19 -5.31 17.94 -11.21
N ALA A 20 -6.40 18.44 -11.78
CA ALA A 20 -7.10 19.62 -11.28
C ALA A 20 -7.79 19.33 -9.95
N PHE A 21 -8.44 18.18 -9.81
CA PHE A 21 -9.04 17.73 -8.55
C PHE A 21 -8.02 17.67 -7.41
N ALA A 22 -6.86 17.03 -7.65
CA ALA A 22 -5.82 16.91 -6.65
C ALA A 22 -5.22 18.25 -6.24
N ALA A 23 -4.98 19.16 -7.20
CA ALA A 23 -4.50 20.51 -6.93
C ALA A 23 -5.52 21.29 -6.05
N GLN A 24 -6.80 21.20 -6.35
CA GLN A 24 -7.86 21.82 -5.57
C GLN A 24 -7.96 21.22 -4.15
N ALA A 25 -7.84 19.90 -4.01
CA ALA A 25 -7.84 19.24 -2.71
C ALA A 25 -6.67 19.71 -1.83
N GLU A 26 -5.48 19.87 -2.42
CA GLU A 26 -4.31 20.44 -1.72
C GLU A 26 -4.53 21.90 -1.32
N GLU A 27 -5.12 22.71 -2.19
CA GLU A 27 -5.45 24.12 -1.91
C GLU A 27 -6.46 24.28 -0.77
N ILE A 28 -7.46 23.40 -0.70
CA ILE A 28 -8.43 23.34 0.39
C ILE A 28 -7.76 22.96 1.72
N GLY A 29 -6.63 22.25 1.67
CA GLY A 29 -5.84 21.89 2.84
C GLY A 29 -6.03 20.45 3.33
N TYR A 30 -6.43 19.53 2.46
CA TYR A 30 -6.39 18.10 2.80
C TYR A 30 -4.95 17.61 2.97
N ASP A 31 -4.75 16.73 3.97
CA ASP A 31 -3.43 16.18 4.32
C ASP A 31 -3.01 15.05 3.37
N ALA A 32 -3.97 14.22 2.91
CA ALA A 32 -3.71 13.13 1.97
C ALA A 32 -4.88 12.88 1.02
N LEU A 33 -4.54 12.30 -0.15
CA LEU A 33 -5.48 11.82 -1.17
C LEU A 33 -5.33 10.29 -1.31
N TRP A 34 -6.42 9.58 -1.16
CA TRP A 34 -6.48 8.13 -1.26
C TRP A 34 -7.23 7.66 -2.50
N SER A 35 -6.64 6.69 -3.20
CA SER A 35 -7.24 6.02 -4.37
C SER A 35 -7.50 4.56 -4.10
N SER A 36 -8.74 4.11 -4.35
CA SER A 36 -9.16 2.72 -4.13
C SER A 36 -9.14 1.89 -5.40
N GLU A 37 -8.73 0.62 -5.31
CA GLU A 37 -8.85 -0.33 -6.40
C GLU A 37 -10.25 -0.96 -6.43
N THR A 38 -11.11 -0.42 -7.26
CA THR A 38 -12.49 -0.90 -7.45
C THR A 38 -12.73 -1.28 -8.92
N GLN A 39 -13.20 -0.35 -9.72
CA GLN A 39 -13.41 -0.51 -11.17
C GLN A 39 -12.16 -0.19 -11.98
N HIS A 40 -11.23 0.58 -11.42
CA HIS A 40 -10.04 1.09 -12.08
C HIS A 40 -8.77 0.82 -11.26
N ASP A 41 -7.62 0.96 -11.92
CA ASP A 41 -6.31 0.87 -11.28
C ASP A 41 -6.10 2.04 -10.29
N PRO A 42 -5.62 1.79 -9.05
CA PRO A 42 -5.49 2.84 -8.05
C PRO A 42 -4.27 3.74 -8.26
N PHE A 43 -3.27 3.35 -9.05
CA PHE A 43 -2.03 4.11 -9.24
C PHE A 43 -2.14 5.21 -10.30
N LEU A 44 -2.90 4.98 -11.37
CA LEU A 44 -3.02 5.96 -12.46
C LEU A 44 -3.52 7.34 -11.98
N PRO A 45 -4.60 7.44 -11.20
CA PRO A 45 -5.04 8.74 -10.69
C PRO A 45 -4.03 9.37 -9.74
N LEU A 46 -3.32 8.57 -8.93
CA LEU A 46 -2.28 9.07 -8.03
C LEU A 46 -1.04 9.59 -8.77
N ALA A 47 -0.68 8.99 -9.91
CA ALA A 47 0.40 9.48 -10.75
C ALA A 47 0.08 10.89 -11.29
N LEU A 48 -1.16 11.13 -11.71
CA LEU A 48 -1.61 12.46 -12.14
C LEU A 48 -1.64 13.46 -10.97
N ALA A 49 -2.11 13.03 -9.80
CA ALA A 49 -2.10 13.84 -8.59
C ALA A 49 -0.68 14.22 -8.15
N ALA A 50 0.28 13.30 -8.27
CA ALA A 50 1.68 13.55 -7.90
C ALA A 50 2.30 14.70 -8.69
N THR A 51 1.92 14.87 -9.97
CA THR A 51 2.43 15.93 -10.83
C THR A 51 1.79 17.30 -10.57
N SER A 52 0.63 17.32 -9.90
CA SER A 52 -0.15 18.55 -9.68
C SER A 52 -0.17 19.02 -8.21
N THR A 53 0.43 18.26 -7.31
CA THR A 53 0.51 18.56 -5.87
C THR A 53 1.97 18.61 -5.38
N LYS A 54 2.21 19.29 -4.25
CA LYS A 54 3.56 19.50 -3.70
C LYS A 54 3.73 19.01 -2.27
N LYS A 55 2.67 18.96 -1.49
CA LYS A 55 2.71 18.70 -0.04
C LYS A 55 1.81 17.54 0.38
N MET A 56 0.64 17.41 -0.25
CA MET A 56 -0.37 16.43 0.10
C MET A 56 0.17 15.00 -0.07
N GLY A 57 -0.03 14.15 0.94
CA GLY A 57 0.26 12.72 0.87
C GLY A 57 -0.61 12.04 -0.21
N LEU A 58 -0.07 11.01 -0.83
CA LEU A 58 -0.75 10.26 -1.89
C LEU A 58 -0.71 8.78 -1.55
N GLY A 59 -1.85 8.10 -1.51
CA GLY A 59 -1.84 6.70 -1.10
C GLY A 59 -2.92 5.85 -1.75
N THR A 60 -2.63 4.55 -1.85
CA THR A 60 -3.64 3.58 -2.23
C THR A 60 -4.48 3.18 -1.02
N GLY A 61 -5.78 3.24 -1.13
CA GLY A 61 -6.71 2.87 -0.06
C GLY A 61 -7.79 1.89 -0.52
N ILE A 62 -7.44 0.69 -0.93
CA ILE A 62 -6.17 -0.06 -0.99
C ILE A 62 -5.87 -0.55 -2.42
N ALA A 63 -4.61 -0.88 -2.68
CA ALA A 63 -4.26 -1.74 -3.82
C ALA A 63 -4.40 -3.22 -3.42
N VAL A 64 -4.95 -4.03 -4.33
CA VAL A 64 -5.17 -5.46 -4.09
C VAL A 64 -3.85 -6.22 -4.25
N ALA A 65 -3.25 -6.65 -3.13
CA ALA A 65 -1.96 -7.31 -3.09
C ALA A 65 -1.94 -8.60 -3.94
N PHE A 66 -2.94 -9.45 -3.80
CA PHE A 66 -2.93 -10.77 -4.44
C PHE A 66 -3.33 -10.76 -5.92
N ALA A 67 -3.71 -9.62 -6.46
CA ALA A 67 -3.92 -9.45 -7.90
C ALA A 67 -2.60 -9.23 -8.68
N ARG A 68 -1.47 -8.98 -7.97
CA ARG A 68 -0.17 -8.65 -8.54
C ARG A 68 0.95 -9.45 -7.86
N SER A 69 2.11 -9.57 -8.52
CA SER A 69 3.31 -10.05 -7.82
C SER A 69 3.91 -8.97 -6.92
N PRO A 70 4.66 -9.35 -5.86
CA PRO A 70 5.35 -8.38 -5.01
C PRO A 70 6.29 -7.47 -5.82
N THR A 71 6.95 -8.00 -6.84
CA THR A 71 7.88 -7.25 -7.70
C THR A 71 7.16 -6.15 -8.48
N VAL A 72 5.99 -6.45 -9.05
CA VAL A 72 5.20 -5.44 -9.80
C VAL A 72 4.78 -4.31 -8.86
N LEU A 73 4.25 -4.64 -7.69
CA LEU A 73 3.85 -3.63 -6.71
C LEU A 73 5.03 -2.85 -6.14
N ALA A 74 6.17 -3.51 -5.94
CA ALA A 74 7.39 -2.83 -5.50
C ALA A 74 7.84 -1.76 -6.50
N HIS A 75 7.82 -2.07 -7.82
CA HIS A 75 8.13 -1.08 -8.86
C HIS A 75 7.12 0.07 -8.87
N GLN A 76 5.82 -0.24 -8.87
CA GLN A 76 4.77 0.80 -8.86
C GLN A 76 4.94 1.76 -7.66
N ALA A 77 5.20 1.23 -6.48
CA ALA A 77 5.40 2.05 -5.29
C ALA A 77 6.72 2.85 -5.33
N TRP A 78 7.79 2.27 -5.88
CA TRP A 78 9.09 2.93 -6.03
C TRP A 78 9.01 4.12 -6.98
N ASP A 79 8.37 3.91 -8.13
CA ASP A 79 8.15 4.96 -9.12
C ASP A 79 7.23 6.06 -8.58
N MET A 80 6.16 5.68 -7.87
CA MET A 80 5.26 6.63 -7.22
C MET A 80 5.96 7.45 -6.13
N GLN A 81 6.83 6.83 -5.36
CA GLN A 81 7.61 7.51 -4.33
C GLN A 81 8.56 8.54 -4.94
N LYS A 82 9.26 8.14 -5.99
CA LYS A 82 10.14 9.05 -6.75
C LYS A 82 9.35 10.19 -7.38
N LEU A 83 8.25 9.89 -8.07
CA LEU A 83 7.39 10.88 -8.74
C LEU A 83 6.79 11.88 -7.77
N SER A 84 6.35 11.42 -6.60
CA SER A 84 5.73 12.27 -5.58
C SER A 84 6.74 13.03 -4.71
N GLY A 85 8.04 12.78 -4.85
CA GLY A 85 9.05 13.38 -3.99
C GLY A 85 8.95 12.94 -2.52
N GLY A 86 8.70 11.65 -2.28
CA GLY A 86 8.67 11.08 -0.94
C GLY A 86 7.30 11.10 -0.24
N ARG A 87 6.22 11.44 -0.95
CA ARG A 87 4.87 11.59 -0.36
C ARG A 87 3.95 10.38 -0.52
N PHE A 88 4.43 9.30 -1.16
CA PHE A 88 3.61 8.14 -1.44
C PHE A 88 3.47 7.20 -0.23
N ILE A 89 2.28 6.64 -0.04
CA ILE A 89 1.95 5.64 0.97
C ILE A 89 1.33 4.43 0.26
N LEU A 90 1.92 3.25 0.46
CA LEU A 90 1.42 2.02 -0.13
C LEU A 90 0.39 1.36 0.78
N GLY A 91 -0.89 1.58 0.51
CA GLY A 91 -1.98 0.88 1.19
C GLY A 91 -2.32 -0.43 0.48
N LEU A 92 -2.28 -1.54 1.21
CA LEU A 92 -2.49 -2.90 0.71
C LEU A 92 -3.70 -3.57 1.35
N GLY A 93 -4.35 -4.44 0.60
CA GLY A 93 -5.38 -5.34 1.13
C GLY A 93 -5.37 -6.68 0.41
N THR A 94 -5.83 -7.73 1.11
CA THR A 94 -5.92 -9.08 0.55
C THR A 94 -7.09 -9.23 -0.41
N GLN A 95 -8.09 -8.37 -0.34
CA GLN A 95 -9.41 -8.59 -0.92
C GLN A 95 -10.08 -9.83 -0.28
N VAL A 96 -11.14 -10.35 -0.88
CA VAL A 96 -11.81 -11.57 -0.44
C VAL A 96 -11.67 -12.69 -1.49
N LYS A 97 -11.74 -13.95 -1.03
CA LYS A 97 -11.51 -15.13 -1.86
C LYS A 97 -12.23 -15.12 -3.21
N PRO A 98 -13.56 -14.84 -3.30
CA PRO A 98 -14.24 -14.85 -4.58
C PRO A 98 -13.70 -13.85 -5.61
N HIS A 99 -13.26 -12.67 -5.16
CA HIS A 99 -12.66 -11.68 -6.05
C HIS A 99 -11.27 -12.11 -6.53
N ILE A 100 -10.44 -12.65 -5.63
CA ILE A 100 -9.11 -13.12 -6.02
C ILE A 100 -9.21 -14.27 -7.03
N GLU A 101 -10.05 -15.27 -6.77
CA GLU A 101 -10.15 -16.45 -7.62
C GLU A 101 -10.93 -16.20 -8.91
N ARG A 102 -12.08 -15.51 -8.84
CA ARG A 102 -13.02 -15.44 -9.97
C ARG A 102 -12.92 -14.15 -10.78
N ARG A 103 -12.44 -13.04 -10.18
CA ARG A 103 -12.24 -11.77 -10.88
C ARG A 103 -10.79 -11.61 -11.36
N PHE A 104 -9.80 -11.99 -10.53
CA PHE A 104 -8.41 -11.84 -10.86
C PHE A 104 -7.74 -13.13 -11.38
N GLY A 105 -8.39 -14.31 -11.25
CA GLY A 105 -7.85 -15.59 -11.68
C GLY A 105 -6.60 -16.03 -10.89
N MET A 106 -6.47 -15.55 -9.64
CA MET A 106 -5.29 -15.77 -8.80
C MET A 106 -5.59 -16.74 -7.66
N ILE A 107 -4.55 -17.24 -6.99
CA ILE A 107 -4.66 -18.21 -5.90
C ILE A 107 -4.98 -17.49 -4.59
N TRP A 108 -6.00 -17.97 -3.88
CA TRP A 108 -6.30 -17.59 -2.51
C TRP A 108 -5.88 -18.70 -1.55
N ASP A 109 -4.77 -18.49 -0.88
CA ASP A 109 -4.25 -19.42 0.13
C ASP A 109 -3.58 -18.64 1.25
N GLN A 110 -3.80 -19.06 2.51
CA GLN A 110 -3.18 -18.55 3.74
C GLN A 110 -3.03 -17.01 3.76
N PRO A 111 -4.10 -16.20 3.64
CA PRO A 111 -4.02 -14.79 3.26
C PRO A 111 -3.16 -13.94 4.21
N THR A 112 -3.17 -14.20 5.51
CA THR A 112 -2.34 -13.41 6.45
C THR A 112 -0.87 -13.76 6.33
N ALA A 113 -0.51 -15.03 6.28
CA ALA A 113 0.88 -15.47 6.14
C ALA A 113 1.45 -15.02 4.78
N ARG A 114 0.64 -15.16 3.72
CA ARG A 114 1.01 -14.71 2.38
C ARG A 114 1.19 -13.20 2.29
N LEU A 115 0.31 -12.39 2.92
CA LEU A 115 0.45 -10.93 2.95
C LEU A 115 1.70 -10.52 3.76
N ARG A 116 1.97 -11.21 4.86
CA ARG A 116 3.20 -10.98 5.64
C ARG A 116 4.44 -11.14 4.77
N GLU A 117 4.54 -12.27 4.08
CA GLU A 117 5.67 -12.57 3.21
C GLU A 117 5.73 -11.61 2.01
N TYR A 118 4.57 -11.21 1.48
CA TYR A 118 4.46 -10.23 0.40
C TYR A 118 5.08 -8.88 0.79
N ILE A 119 4.79 -8.38 1.99
CA ILE A 119 5.36 -7.13 2.52
C ILE A 119 6.88 -7.25 2.70
N LEU A 120 7.34 -8.36 3.26
CA LEU A 120 8.78 -8.60 3.44
C LEU A 120 9.51 -8.70 2.09
N ALA A 121 8.91 -9.33 1.09
CA ALA A 121 9.44 -9.41 -0.26
C ALA A 121 9.56 -8.03 -0.92
N ILE A 122 8.56 -7.17 -0.78
CA ILE A 122 8.61 -5.78 -1.26
C ILE A 122 9.75 -5.00 -0.59
N ARG A 123 9.87 -5.08 0.73
CA ARG A 123 10.93 -4.39 1.48
C ARG A 123 12.32 -4.87 1.09
N GLU A 124 12.49 -6.16 0.83
CA GLU A 124 13.76 -6.70 0.36
C GLU A 124 14.11 -6.22 -1.05
N LEU A 125 13.12 -6.08 -1.96
CA LEU A 125 13.31 -5.45 -3.26
C LEU A 125 13.78 -4.01 -3.12
N TRP A 126 13.09 -3.19 -2.33
CA TRP A 126 13.46 -1.80 -2.09
C TRP A 126 14.85 -1.66 -1.46
N ARG A 127 15.19 -2.55 -0.50
CA ARG A 127 16.54 -2.60 0.07
C ARG A 127 17.59 -2.90 -1.02
N ALA A 128 17.36 -3.91 -1.85
CA ALA A 128 18.29 -4.29 -2.91
C ALA A 128 18.48 -3.16 -3.93
N TRP A 129 17.41 -2.48 -4.33
CA TRP A 129 17.48 -1.35 -5.27
C TRP A 129 18.20 -0.14 -4.68
N GLN A 130 17.94 0.18 -3.40
CA GLN A 130 18.57 1.32 -2.74
C GLN A 130 20.07 1.14 -2.53
N THR A 131 20.51 -0.10 -2.30
CA THR A 131 21.91 -0.40 -1.97
C THR A 131 22.71 -0.98 -3.14
N ASP A 132 22.11 -1.09 -4.32
CA ASP A 132 22.65 -1.85 -5.46
C ASP A 132 23.07 -3.29 -5.08
N GLY A 133 22.30 -3.86 -4.16
CA GLY A 133 22.58 -5.16 -3.55
C GLY A 133 21.92 -6.31 -4.30
N LYS A 134 22.44 -7.51 -4.07
CA LYS A 134 21.80 -8.73 -4.55
C LYS A 134 20.49 -8.96 -3.83
N ILE A 135 19.47 -9.43 -4.57
CA ILE A 135 18.24 -9.94 -3.98
C ILE A 135 18.39 -11.42 -3.66
N ASN A 136 17.98 -11.83 -2.46
CA ASN A 136 17.94 -13.23 -2.04
C ASN A 136 16.80 -13.47 -1.06
N PHE A 137 15.59 -13.33 -1.55
CA PHE A 137 14.37 -13.60 -0.78
C PHE A 137 13.88 -15.03 -1.05
N ARG A 138 13.78 -15.85 -0.01
CA ARG A 138 13.36 -17.26 -0.09
C ARG A 138 12.31 -17.55 0.96
N GLY A 139 11.05 -17.29 0.62
CA GLY A 139 9.92 -17.58 1.46
C GLY A 139 9.16 -18.84 1.04
N GLU A 140 8.05 -19.08 1.67
CA GLU A 140 7.11 -20.15 1.36
C GLU A 140 6.33 -19.84 0.08
N PHE A 141 5.84 -18.60 -0.05
CA PHE A 141 4.99 -18.14 -1.15
C PHE A 141 5.78 -17.48 -2.28
N PHE A 142 6.90 -16.83 -1.97
CA PHE A 142 7.68 -16.06 -2.96
C PHE A 142 9.17 -16.39 -2.88
N LYS A 143 9.76 -16.54 -4.08
CA LYS A 143 11.22 -16.72 -4.23
C LYS A 143 11.73 -15.70 -5.24
N LEU A 144 12.48 -14.70 -4.76
CA LEU A 144 13.02 -13.61 -5.56
C LEU A 144 14.55 -13.65 -5.43
N THR A 145 15.22 -14.20 -6.44
CA THR A 145 16.67 -14.47 -6.41
C THR A 145 17.40 -13.99 -7.66
N LEU A 146 16.66 -13.30 -8.56
CA LEU A 146 17.22 -12.76 -9.78
C LEU A 146 17.03 -11.25 -9.83
N MET A 147 18.15 -10.52 -9.88
CA MET A 147 18.20 -9.10 -10.15
C MET A 147 19.45 -8.84 -10.97
N THR A 148 19.28 -8.45 -12.22
CA THR A 148 20.39 -8.01 -13.05
C THR A 148 20.43 -6.49 -13.13
N PRO A 149 21.57 -5.87 -13.42
CA PRO A 149 21.67 -4.40 -13.48
C PRO A 149 20.65 -3.75 -14.41
N PHE A 150 20.27 -4.43 -15.49
CA PHE A 150 19.28 -3.92 -16.45
C PHE A 150 17.87 -3.73 -15.83
N PHE A 151 17.52 -4.56 -14.84
CA PHE A 151 16.20 -4.51 -14.19
C PHE A 151 16.20 -3.83 -12.82
N ASN A 152 17.36 -3.31 -12.40
CA ASN A 152 17.48 -2.56 -11.16
C ASN A 152 17.14 -1.08 -11.42
N PRO A 153 16.05 -0.53 -10.83
CA PRO A 153 15.68 0.89 -11.04
C PRO A 153 16.63 1.87 -10.37
N GLY A 154 17.55 1.39 -9.53
CA GLY A 154 18.49 2.21 -8.78
C GLY A 154 17.89 2.91 -7.56
N PRO A 155 18.72 3.65 -6.83
CA PRO A 155 18.31 4.33 -5.60
C PRO A 155 17.42 5.56 -5.86
N ILE A 156 16.67 5.95 -4.83
CA ILE A 156 15.85 7.17 -4.80
C ILE A 156 16.13 7.98 -3.53
N ASP A 157 15.80 9.27 -3.54
CA ASP A 157 16.08 10.18 -2.41
C ASP A 157 15.28 9.84 -1.15
N HIS A 158 14.07 9.27 -1.32
CA HIS A 158 13.16 8.93 -0.22
C HIS A 158 12.81 7.42 -0.22
N PRO A 159 13.75 6.52 0.13
CA PRO A 159 13.56 5.07 0.00
C PRO A 159 12.59 4.46 1.02
N HIS A 160 12.27 5.19 2.08
CA HIS A 160 11.30 4.72 3.07
C HIS A 160 9.88 5.01 2.59
N ILE A 161 9.20 3.97 2.12
CA ILE A 161 7.80 4.03 1.69
C ILE A 161 6.94 3.42 2.80
N PRO A 162 6.07 4.19 3.46
CA PRO A 162 5.15 3.65 4.45
C PRO A 162 4.22 2.62 3.84
N ILE A 163 4.05 1.49 4.50
CA ILE A 163 3.06 0.47 4.12
C ILE A 163 1.92 0.49 5.12
N TYR A 164 0.71 0.68 4.62
CA TYR A 164 -0.53 0.54 5.38
C TYR A 164 -1.25 -0.73 4.92
N ILE A 165 -1.96 -1.42 5.81
CA ILE A 165 -2.80 -2.54 5.40
C ILE A 165 -4.23 -2.36 5.87
N ALA A 166 -5.18 -2.91 5.11
CA ALA A 166 -6.56 -3.04 5.51
C ALA A 166 -6.85 -4.46 6.02
N GLY A 167 -7.68 -4.56 7.04
CA GLY A 167 -8.09 -5.83 7.57
C GLY A 167 -9.28 -5.68 8.54
N VAL A 168 -9.92 -6.82 8.85
CA VAL A 168 -11.09 -6.86 9.74
C VAL A 168 -10.96 -7.93 10.82
N ASN A 169 -9.91 -8.74 10.80
CA ASN A 169 -9.72 -9.82 11.74
C ASN A 169 -8.46 -9.64 12.58
N GLU A 170 -8.40 -10.36 13.70
CA GLU A 170 -7.31 -10.34 14.66
C GLU A 170 -5.93 -10.45 14.00
N ARG A 171 -5.74 -11.46 13.14
CA ARG A 171 -4.43 -11.76 12.54
C ARG A 171 -3.92 -10.64 11.63
N LEU A 172 -4.82 -9.99 10.87
CA LEU A 172 -4.43 -8.84 10.04
C LEU A 172 -4.16 -7.59 10.86
N CYS A 173 -4.89 -7.37 11.96
CA CYS A 173 -4.59 -6.29 12.90
C CYS A 173 -3.23 -6.49 13.57
N GLN A 174 -2.92 -7.71 14.01
CA GLN A 174 -1.61 -8.04 14.57
C GLN A 174 -0.49 -7.90 13.53
N LEU A 175 -0.73 -8.29 12.28
CA LEU A 175 0.23 -8.10 11.18
C LEU A 175 0.51 -6.61 10.91
N ALA A 176 -0.51 -5.75 11.03
CA ALA A 176 -0.31 -4.31 10.92
C ALA A 176 0.66 -3.80 11.99
N GLY A 177 0.45 -4.18 13.24
CA GLY A 177 1.37 -3.87 14.33
C GLY A 177 2.77 -4.47 14.13
N GLU A 178 2.85 -5.69 13.60
CA GLU A 178 4.12 -6.37 13.35
C GLU A 178 4.98 -5.64 12.32
N LEU A 179 4.43 -5.27 11.17
CA LEU A 179 5.23 -4.85 10.01
C LEU A 179 4.88 -3.49 9.42
N CYS A 180 3.71 -2.91 9.69
CA CYS A 180 3.24 -1.76 8.93
C CYS A 180 3.35 -0.45 9.70
N GLU A 181 3.35 0.66 8.97
CA GLU A 181 3.35 2.02 9.52
C GLU A 181 1.93 2.54 9.76
N GLY A 182 0.90 1.84 9.23
CA GLY A 182 -0.48 2.22 9.44
C GLY A 182 -1.50 1.15 9.10
N PHE A 183 -2.76 1.46 9.43
CA PHE A 183 -3.89 0.57 9.23
C PHE A 183 -5.07 1.33 8.65
N HIS A 184 -5.66 0.83 7.56
CA HIS A 184 -6.88 1.35 6.98
C HIS A 184 -8.11 0.77 7.69
N VAL A 185 -8.82 1.62 8.39
CA VAL A 185 -10.07 1.27 9.05
C VAL A 185 -11.20 1.18 8.03
N HIS A 186 -11.96 0.09 8.05
CA HIS A 186 -13.12 -0.05 7.18
C HIS A 186 -14.23 0.92 7.59
N PRO A 187 -14.93 1.60 6.65
CA PRO A 187 -15.97 2.60 6.98
C PRO A 187 -17.13 2.06 7.84
N PHE A 188 -17.37 0.76 7.84
CA PHE A 188 -18.39 0.12 8.68
C PHE A 188 -17.92 -0.25 10.09
N HIS A 189 -16.67 0.01 10.46
CA HIS A 189 -16.23 -0.20 11.84
C HIS A 189 -16.86 0.85 12.75
N THR A 190 -17.40 0.38 13.89
CA THR A 190 -17.89 1.27 14.94
C THR A 190 -16.75 1.76 15.83
N PRO A 191 -16.88 2.92 16.52
CA PRO A 191 -15.90 3.36 17.51
C PRO A 191 -15.64 2.30 18.59
N LYS A 192 -16.66 1.56 19.00
CA LYS A 192 -16.54 0.45 19.96
C LYS A 192 -15.65 -0.66 19.41
N TYR A 193 -15.87 -1.09 18.16
CA TYR A 193 -15.05 -2.14 17.54
C TYR A 193 -13.60 -1.70 17.35
N LEU A 194 -13.36 -0.44 17.03
CA LEU A 194 -12.03 0.13 16.98
C LEU A 194 -11.32 0.06 18.34
N ALA A 195 -11.99 0.54 19.39
CA ALA A 195 -11.40 0.60 20.73
C ALA A 195 -11.19 -0.77 21.37
N GLU A 196 -12.17 -1.69 21.22
CA GLU A 196 -12.18 -2.96 21.95
C GLU A 196 -11.55 -4.13 21.15
N PHE A 197 -11.40 -3.99 19.84
CA PHE A 197 -10.88 -5.08 19.02
C PHE A 197 -9.69 -4.66 18.15
N ILE A 198 -9.84 -3.64 17.29
CA ILE A 198 -8.78 -3.29 16.31
C ILE A 198 -7.51 -2.80 17.02
N LEU A 199 -7.62 -1.78 17.85
CA LEU A 199 -6.46 -1.17 18.51
C LEU A 199 -5.72 -2.16 19.42
N PRO A 200 -6.38 -2.95 20.30
CA PRO A 200 -5.68 -3.93 21.13
C PRO A 200 -4.92 -4.99 20.32
N ASN A 201 -5.46 -5.40 19.16
CA ASN A 201 -4.77 -6.36 18.30
C ASN A 201 -3.58 -5.75 17.55
N ILE A 202 -3.65 -4.48 17.15
CA ILE A 202 -2.49 -3.77 16.58
C ILE A 202 -1.40 -3.62 17.65
N GLU A 203 -1.76 -3.20 18.86
CA GLU A 203 -0.85 -3.07 20.00
C GLU A 203 -0.17 -4.41 20.35
N GLU A 204 -0.91 -5.50 20.30
CA GLU A 204 -0.36 -6.84 20.50
C GLU A 204 0.66 -7.21 19.42
N GLY A 205 0.40 -6.85 18.16
CA GLY A 205 1.34 -7.01 17.05
C GLY A 205 2.62 -6.19 17.26
N LEU A 206 2.49 -4.92 17.66
CA LEU A 206 3.61 -4.04 18.01
C LEU A 206 4.44 -4.67 19.14
N ARG A 207 3.79 -5.04 20.25
CA ARG A 207 4.44 -5.59 21.45
C ARG A 207 5.22 -6.88 21.15
N LYS A 208 4.63 -7.81 20.40
CA LYS A 208 5.28 -9.08 20.03
C LYS A 208 6.55 -8.89 19.19
N ASN A 209 6.64 -7.78 18.49
CA ASN A 209 7.77 -7.48 17.60
C ASN A 209 8.66 -6.34 18.10
N GLY A 210 8.52 -5.95 19.39
CA GLY A 210 9.36 -4.92 20.02
C GLY A 210 9.24 -3.54 19.39
N ARG A 211 8.08 -3.24 18.79
CA ARG A 211 7.74 -1.93 18.21
C ARG A 211 6.87 -1.14 19.21
N THR A 212 6.89 0.18 19.11
CA THR A 212 6.12 1.12 19.96
C THR A 212 5.27 2.05 19.10
#